data_e6b991fe3717be44d7f21904f51503d0
#
_entry.id   e6b991fe3717be44d7f21904f51503d0
#
_cell.length_a   1.000
_cell.length_b   1.000
_cell.length_c   1.000
_cell.angle_alpha   90.00
_cell.angle_beta   90.00
_cell.angle_gamma   90.00
#
_symmetry.space_group_name_H-M   'P 1'
#
loop_
_entity.id
_entity.type
_entity.pdbx_description
1 polymer ?
#
loop_
_entity_poly.entity_id
_entity_poly.type
_entity_poly.pdbx_seq_one_letter_code
_entity_poly.pdbx_strand_id
1 'polypeptide(L)'
;MEIRFTRAARSQFQKALRFIASDKPSDAKNFRLTAERSLGRLSDFPESGRVLPEFPDLPYREVIVSPYRFFYRVENDVVMVVGVWHSAQLLGEPE
;
A
#
# COMPACT_ATOMS: atom_id res chain seq x y z
N MET A 1 6.40 -2.44 15.49
CA MET A 1 5.04 -1.93 15.23
C MET A 1 4.34 -2.89 14.28
N GLU A 2 3.08 -3.21 14.56
CA GLU A 2 2.30 -4.13 13.75
C GLU A 2 1.83 -3.47 12.48
N ILE A 3 1.70 -4.27 11.40
CA ILE A 3 1.19 -3.80 10.12
C ILE A 3 -0.11 -4.54 9.84
N ARG A 4 -1.18 -3.79 9.61
CA ARG A 4 -2.51 -4.33 9.30
C ARG A 4 -3.05 -3.69 8.04
N PHE A 5 -4.01 -4.37 7.43
CA PHE A 5 -4.77 -3.86 6.29
C PHE A 5 -6.21 -3.66 6.71
N THR A 6 -6.82 -2.58 6.25
CA THR A 6 -8.27 -2.47 6.32
C THR A 6 -8.88 -3.52 5.39
N ARG A 7 -10.17 -3.81 5.56
CA ARG A 7 -10.88 -4.73 4.66
C ARG A 7 -10.79 -4.25 3.22
N ALA A 8 -10.98 -2.95 2.99
CA ALA A 8 -10.91 -2.38 1.65
C ALA A 8 -9.51 -2.55 1.04
N ALA A 9 -8.46 -2.24 1.80
CA ALA A 9 -7.09 -2.37 1.32
C ALA A 9 -6.74 -3.82 1.01
N ARG A 10 -7.18 -4.74 1.85
CA ARG A 10 -6.94 -6.17 1.62
C ARG A 10 -7.59 -6.63 0.32
N SER A 11 -8.83 -6.23 0.10
CA SER A 11 -9.56 -6.55 -1.13
C SER A 11 -8.86 -5.97 -2.35
N GLN A 12 -8.41 -4.72 -2.25
CA GLN A 12 -7.70 -4.05 -3.33
C GLN A 12 -6.37 -4.73 -3.64
N PHE A 13 -5.65 -5.18 -2.61
CA PHE A 13 -4.40 -5.90 -2.80
C PHE A 13 -4.63 -7.24 -3.51
N GLN A 14 -5.65 -7.97 -3.08
CA GLN A 14 -6.01 -9.24 -3.72
C GLN A 14 -6.40 -9.04 -5.18
N LYS A 15 -7.15 -7.99 -5.49
CA LYS A 15 -7.50 -7.64 -6.87
C LYS A 15 -6.27 -7.33 -7.70
N ALA A 16 -5.33 -6.57 -7.15
CA ALA A 16 -4.08 -6.25 -7.82
C ALA A 16 -3.31 -7.52 -8.16
N LEU A 17 -3.20 -8.44 -7.20
CA LEU A 17 -2.52 -9.71 -7.42
C LEU A 17 -3.19 -10.55 -8.52
N ARG A 18 -4.52 -10.62 -8.51
CA ARG A 18 -5.25 -11.35 -9.56
C ARG A 18 -5.06 -10.72 -10.93
N PHE A 19 -5.07 -9.38 -10.99
CA PHE A 19 -4.87 -8.67 -12.24
C PHE A 19 -3.49 -8.95 -12.83
N ILE A 20 -2.45 -8.86 -11.99
CA ILE A 20 -1.08 -9.15 -12.44
C ILE A 20 -0.95 -10.62 -12.84
N ALA A 21 -1.52 -11.54 -12.06
CA ALA A 21 -1.43 -12.97 -12.32
C ALA A 21 -2.15 -13.37 -13.61
N SER A 22 -3.17 -12.63 -14.04
CA SER A 22 -3.90 -12.93 -15.27
C SER A 22 -3.01 -12.80 -16.51
N ASP A 23 -1.99 -11.94 -16.42
CA ASP A 23 -1.00 -11.80 -17.49
C ASP A 23 0.17 -12.77 -17.26
N LYS A 24 0.78 -12.71 -16.07
CA LYS A 24 1.93 -13.55 -15.75
C LYS A 24 1.95 -13.90 -14.25
N PRO A 25 1.64 -15.18 -13.90
CA PRO A 25 1.57 -15.57 -12.48
C PRO A 25 2.85 -15.32 -11.68
N SER A 26 4.03 -15.50 -12.30
CA SER A 26 5.31 -15.28 -11.61
C SER A 26 5.49 -13.80 -11.21
N ASP A 27 4.95 -12.88 -12.00
CA ASP A 27 5.01 -11.44 -11.69
C ASP A 27 4.16 -11.11 -10.48
N ALA A 28 3.01 -11.77 -10.32
CA ALA A 28 2.18 -11.58 -9.14
C ALA A 28 2.90 -12.02 -7.87
N LYS A 29 3.58 -13.15 -7.92
CA LYS A 29 4.38 -13.64 -6.78
C LYS A 29 5.49 -12.65 -6.42
N ASN A 30 6.22 -12.18 -7.43
CA ASN A 30 7.31 -11.22 -7.22
C ASN A 30 6.79 -9.90 -6.67
N PHE A 31 5.66 -9.42 -7.20
CA PHE A 31 5.02 -8.20 -6.71
C PHE A 31 4.63 -8.35 -5.23
N ARG A 32 4.00 -9.47 -4.87
CA ARG A 32 3.61 -9.74 -3.49
C ARG A 32 4.80 -9.72 -2.54
N LEU A 33 5.89 -10.40 -2.92
CA LEU A 33 7.09 -10.46 -2.08
C LEU A 33 7.73 -9.07 -1.92
N THR A 34 7.77 -8.28 -3.00
CA THR A 34 8.30 -6.92 -2.94
C THR A 34 7.44 -6.03 -2.05
N ALA A 35 6.12 -6.14 -2.19
CA ALA A 35 5.19 -5.38 -1.36
C ALA A 35 5.34 -5.73 0.12
N GLU A 36 5.40 -7.02 0.44
CA GLU A 36 5.57 -7.47 1.82
C GLU A 36 6.88 -6.97 2.43
N ARG A 37 7.96 -6.98 1.64
CA ARG A 37 9.25 -6.45 2.09
C ARG A 37 9.22 -4.96 2.31
N SER A 38 8.62 -4.22 1.38
CA SER A 38 8.54 -2.76 1.48
C SER A 38 7.67 -2.32 2.64
N LEU A 39 6.54 -2.98 2.84
CA LEU A 39 5.66 -2.70 3.98
C LEU A 39 6.29 -3.13 5.31
N GLY A 40 7.03 -4.23 5.30
CA GLY A 40 7.71 -4.73 6.50
C GLY A 40 8.67 -3.72 7.11
N ARG A 41 9.29 -2.87 6.29
CA ARG A 41 10.17 -1.81 6.79
C ARG A 41 9.44 -0.78 7.63
N LEU A 42 8.14 -0.62 7.42
CA LEU A 42 7.33 0.33 8.19
C LEU A 42 7.19 -0.10 9.64
N SER A 43 7.42 -1.38 9.93
CA SER A 43 7.44 -1.88 11.32
C SER A 43 8.49 -1.16 12.16
N ASP A 44 9.66 -0.91 11.57
CA ASP A 44 10.77 -0.23 12.25
C ASP A 44 10.81 1.27 11.94
N PHE A 45 10.37 1.66 10.74
CA PHE A 45 10.44 3.03 10.25
C PHE A 45 9.08 3.49 9.73
N PRO A 46 8.10 3.68 10.63
CA PRO A 46 6.72 3.97 10.20
C PRO A 46 6.56 5.30 9.45
N GLU A 47 7.50 6.22 9.60
CA GLU A 47 7.44 7.52 8.92
C GLU A 47 8.27 7.56 7.64
N SER A 48 8.81 6.41 7.19
CA SER A 48 9.65 6.36 6.01
C SER A 48 8.89 6.49 4.69
N GLY A 49 7.57 6.28 4.70
CA GLY A 49 6.74 6.49 3.51
C GLY A 49 6.62 7.97 3.18
N ARG A 50 6.32 8.26 1.91
CA ARG A 50 6.19 9.63 1.42
C ARG A 50 4.84 10.22 1.85
N VAL A 51 4.85 11.46 2.31
CA VAL A 51 3.60 12.21 2.50
C VAL A 51 2.94 12.37 1.13
N LEU A 52 1.60 12.24 1.09
CA LEU A 52 0.88 12.31 -0.18
C LEU A 52 0.99 13.72 -0.77
N PRO A 53 1.57 13.87 -1.97
CA PRO A 53 1.68 15.20 -2.58
C PRO A 53 0.32 15.83 -2.86
N GLU A 54 -0.70 15.02 -3.11
CA GLU A 54 -2.07 15.49 -3.37
C GLU A 54 -2.76 16.02 -2.11
N PHE A 55 -2.38 15.50 -0.94
CA PHE A 55 -3.02 15.81 0.34
C PHE A 55 -1.95 15.97 1.44
N PRO A 56 -1.11 17.02 1.37
CA PRO A 56 0.03 17.13 2.29
C PRO A 56 -0.37 17.38 3.75
N ASP A 57 -1.60 17.83 4.00
CA ASP A 57 -2.09 18.10 5.34
C ASP A 57 -2.76 16.89 6.00
N LEU A 58 -2.95 15.81 5.27
CA LEU A 58 -3.57 14.60 5.79
C LEU A 58 -2.51 13.69 6.43
N PRO A 59 -2.90 12.89 7.44
CA PRO A 59 -1.96 12.02 8.16
C PRO A 59 -1.67 10.72 7.42
N TYR A 60 -1.68 10.75 6.10
CA TYR A 60 -1.42 9.59 5.27
C TYR A 60 -0.05 9.67 4.63
N ARG A 61 0.56 8.50 4.46
CA ARG A 61 1.79 8.33 3.70
C ARG A 61 1.61 7.22 2.69
N GLU A 62 2.55 7.11 1.77
CA GLU A 62 2.50 6.06 0.75
C GLU A 62 3.84 5.35 0.62
N VAL A 63 3.74 4.09 0.24
CA VAL A 63 4.87 3.29 -0.25
C VAL A 63 4.53 2.89 -1.67
N ILE A 64 5.46 3.14 -2.59
CA ILE A 64 5.25 2.79 -3.99
C ILE A 64 5.91 1.44 -4.27
N VAL A 65 5.10 0.50 -4.73
CA VAL A 65 5.56 -0.78 -5.28
C VAL A 65 4.99 -0.82 -6.69
N SER A 66 5.77 -0.32 -7.64
CA SER A 66 5.29 -0.06 -9.00
C SER A 66 4.59 -1.26 -9.62
N PRO A 67 3.44 -1.08 -10.28
CA PRO A 67 2.77 0.19 -10.58
C PRO A 67 1.68 0.60 -9.56
N TYR A 68 1.78 0.12 -8.32
CA TYR A 68 0.77 0.38 -7.29
C TYR A 68 1.29 1.29 -6.20
N ARG A 69 0.36 2.05 -5.58
CA ARG A 69 0.60 2.90 -4.42
C ARG A 69 -0.11 2.26 -3.22
N PHE A 70 0.62 2.11 -2.11
CA PHE A 70 0.07 1.59 -0.86
C PHE A 70 -0.04 2.75 0.11
N PHE A 71 -1.27 3.12 0.47
CA PHE A 71 -1.53 4.22 1.38
C PHE A 71 -1.66 3.70 2.80
N TYR A 72 -1.06 4.39 3.75
CA TYR A 72 -1.15 3.98 5.14
C TYR A 72 -1.18 5.18 6.08
N ARG A 73 -1.63 4.94 7.29
CA ARG A 73 -1.49 5.86 8.41
C ARG A 73 -0.98 5.09 9.62
N VAL A 74 -0.38 5.80 10.58
CA VAL A 74 0.04 5.23 11.85
C VAL A 74 -1.00 5.60 12.90
N GLU A 75 -1.51 4.61 13.60
CA GLU A 75 -2.59 4.78 14.56
C GLU A 75 -2.43 3.76 15.69
N ASN A 76 -2.31 4.24 16.94
CA ASN A 76 -2.20 3.37 18.12
C ASN A 76 -1.11 2.29 17.99
N ASP A 77 0.09 2.69 17.55
CA ASP A 77 1.23 1.79 17.33
C ASP A 77 0.98 0.71 16.27
N VAL A 78 0.04 0.98 15.37
CA VAL A 78 -0.24 0.11 14.23
C VAL A 78 -0.04 0.91 12.95
N VAL A 79 0.64 0.30 11.99
CA VAL A 79 0.68 0.81 10.61
C VAL A 79 -0.54 0.23 9.91
N MET A 80 -1.49 1.09 9.60
CA MET A 80 -2.75 0.67 8.97
C MET A 80 -2.72 1.01 7.49
N VAL A 81 -2.61 -0.01 6.65
CA VAL A 81 -2.71 0.15 5.19
C VAL A 81 -4.19 0.34 4.85
N VAL A 82 -4.52 1.49 4.27
CA VAL A 82 -5.91 1.89 4.03
C VAL A 82 -6.32 1.81 2.57
N GLY A 83 -5.36 1.69 1.65
CA GLY A 83 -5.67 1.58 0.23
C GLY A 83 -4.51 1.05 -0.57
N VAL A 84 -4.83 0.36 -1.66
CA VAL A 84 -3.86 -0.13 -2.65
C VAL A 84 -4.41 0.25 -4.01
N TRP A 85 -3.80 1.22 -4.66
CA TRP A 85 -4.30 1.79 -5.90
C TRP A 85 -3.25 1.74 -6.98
N HIS A 86 -3.68 1.45 -8.20
CA HIS A 86 -2.81 1.59 -9.37
C HIS A 86 -2.45 3.08 -9.53
N SER A 87 -1.19 3.37 -9.85
CA SER A 87 -0.71 4.76 -9.95
C SER A 87 -1.44 5.58 -11.02
N ALA A 88 -2.08 4.92 -11.98
CA ALA A 88 -2.88 5.59 -13.01
C ALA A 88 -4.28 6.01 -12.54
N GLN A 89 -4.73 5.53 -11.37
CA GLN A 89 -6.04 5.91 -10.84
C GLN A 89 -6.03 7.35 -10.36
N LEU A 90 -7.14 8.05 -10.60
CA LEU A 90 -7.33 9.37 -10.01
C LEU A 90 -7.50 9.21 -8.51
N LEU A 91 -6.71 9.96 -7.74
CA LEU A 91 -6.70 9.84 -6.30
C LEU A 91 -7.74 10.76 -5.67
N GLY A 92 -8.73 10.14 -5.02
CA GLY A 92 -9.55 10.82 -4.05
C GLY A 92 -8.91 10.71 -2.66
N GLU A 93 -9.58 11.25 -1.63
CA GLU A 93 -9.08 11.12 -0.26
C GLU A 93 -9.06 9.64 0.15
N PRO A 94 -7.95 9.13 0.70
CA PRO A 94 -7.88 7.74 1.20
C PRO A 94 -8.86 7.53 2.36
N GLU A 95 -9.51 6.40 2.37
CA GLU A 95 -10.47 6.03 3.41
C GLU A 95 -9.81 5.63 4.73
#